data_26ee35d385d815e587bce5ed6676c5c6
#
_entry.id   26ee35d385d815e587bce5ed6676c5c6
#
_cell.length_a   1.000
_cell.length_b   1.000
_cell.length_c   1.000
_cell.angle_alpha   90.00
_cell.angle_beta   90.00
_cell.angle_gamma   90.00
#
_symmetry.space_group_name_H-M   'P 1'
#
loop_
_entity.id
_entity.type
_entity.pdbx_description
1 polymer ?
#
loop_
_entity_poly.entity_id
_entity_poly.type
_entity_poly.pdbx_seq_one_letter_code
_entity_poly.pdbx_strand_id
1 'polypeptide(L)'
;MSFLSNFFKKENKDFNMSQPSELETYFQQFRKNIVGIGHTFQSPFGEKEIIYTDWTASGRFYRPIEEKILNEFGPFIANTHTETSITGSAMTMAYHKARNIIKQHVNASKDDVLIADGAGMTGVVNKFQRILGLKVSENLKNHTTVPDELRPIVFISHMEHHSNQTSWLETIANVEIIPCQDSGLICFDSFEKLLIKYKDRPIKIASVTACSNVTGIRTNYYKMAKIIHQHGGLCFVDFACSAPYVHIDMHPKDEESYLDAIFFSPHKFLGGPGSSGVLVFNKKLYKNLIPDNPGGGTVNYTNPWGDHDYVDDIETREDGGTPGFLQTIKTALSIQLKEKMGVENIIEREHEINKIVFEKLTKIPNLNILAAQHTDRLGIFSFYIKNVHFNLIVKLLNDRFGVQTRGGCSCAGTYGHFLLHVDQQTSKGIEKKILEGCMVERPGWIRMSIHPTITNNEVLYVCESIKQVAENYEEWAKDYTYNSIKNEYIHNTANPIEIELVNKWFESNNQ
;
A
#
# COMPACT_ATOMS: atom_id res chain seq x y z
N MET A 1 29.25 14.88 14.23
CA MET A 1 29.17 13.41 14.31
C MET A 1 27.70 13.04 14.35
N SER A 2 27.24 12.07 13.55
CA SER A 2 25.82 11.75 13.49
C SER A 2 25.32 11.13 14.82
N PHE A 3 24.04 11.27 15.11
CA PHE A 3 23.36 10.64 16.26
C PHE A 3 23.67 9.13 16.35
N LEU A 4 23.65 8.44 15.21
CA LEU A 4 23.99 7.01 15.11
C LEU A 4 25.42 6.71 15.59
N SER A 5 26.41 7.56 15.25
CA SER A 5 27.78 7.35 15.69
C SER A 5 27.96 7.47 17.22
N ASN A 6 27.16 8.31 17.85
CA ASN A 6 27.15 8.47 19.30
C ASN A 6 26.45 7.31 20.02
N PHE A 7 25.35 6.80 19.44
CA PHE A 7 24.66 5.63 19.97
C PHE A 7 25.58 4.41 20.01
N PHE A 8 26.22 4.08 18.89
CA PHE A 8 27.11 2.92 18.81
C PHE A 8 28.38 3.06 19.66
N LYS A 9 28.89 4.27 19.86
CA LYS A 9 30.05 4.51 20.75
C LYS A 9 29.70 4.36 22.23
N LYS A 10 28.46 4.62 22.62
CA LYS A 10 28.01 4.60 24.01
C LYS A 10 27.68 3.19 24.51
N GLU A 11 27.22 2.32 23.61
CA GLU A 11 26.66 1.02 23.95
C GLU A 11 27.58 -0.18 23.67
N ASN A 12 28.56 -0.08 22.75
CA ASN A 12 29.46 -1.21 22.48
C ASN A 12 30.78 -0.80 21.84
N LYS A 13 31.87 -1.23 22.44
CA LYS A 13 33.26 -1.07 21.90
C LYS A 13 33.53 -1.89 20.62
N ASP A 14 32.62 -2.84 20.27
CA ASP A 14 32.83 -3.80 19.17
C ASP A 14 31.88 -3.59 17.97
N PHE A 15 31.13 -2.47 17.92
CA PHE A 15 30.27 -2.20 16.76
C PHE A 15 31.13 -1.63 15.61
N ASN A 16 31.62 -2.53 14.74
CA ASN A 16 32.25 -2.12 13.48
C ASN A 16 31.12 -1.54 12.56
N MET A 17 31.16 -0.23 12.30
CA MET A 17 30.37 0.38 11.25
C MET A 17 30.70 -0.37 9.95
N SER A 18 29.65 -0.94 9.33
CA SER A 18 29.83 -1.63 8.06
C SER A 18 30.23 -0.62 6.98
N GLN A 19 31.21 -0.98 6.17
CA GLN A 19 31.46 -0.22 4.95
C GLN A 19 30.20 -0.26 4.08
N PRO A 20 29.79 0.88 3.50
CA PRO A 20 28.61 0.89 2.62
C PRO A 20 28.84 -0.04 1.43
N SER A 21 27.79 -0.79 1.03
CA SER A 21 27.82 -1.55 -0.21
C SER A 21 27.81 -0.61 -1.43
N GLU A 22 28.11 -1.14 -2.61
CA GLU A 22 28.03 -0.38 -3.85
C GLU A 22 26.60 0.15 -4.07
N LEU A 23 25.58 -0.67 -3.80
CA LEU A 23 24.19 -0.29 -3.91
C LEU A 23 23.78 0.75 -2.85
N GLU A 24 24.24 0.61 -1.60
CA GLU A 24 24.02 1.66 -0.60
C GLU A 24 24.60 2.99 -1.09
N THR A 25 25.82 2.98 -1.63
CA THR A 25 26.46 4.18 -2.19
C THR A 25 25.66 4.74 -3.37
N TYR A 26 25.18 3.86 -4.27
CA TYR A 26 24.33 4.25 -5.38
C TYR A 26 23.05 4.96 -4.90
N PHE A 27 22.38 4.44 -3.88
CA PHE A 27 21.14 5.01 -3.38
C PHE A 27 21.32 6.30 -2.58
N GLN A 28 22.52 6.68 -2.16
CA GLN A 28 22.77 7.95 -1.46
C GLN A 28 22.37 9.19 -2.27
N GLN A 29 22.50 9.15 -3.60
CA GLN A 29 22.07 10.26 -4.47
C GLN A 29 20.57 10.55 -4.39
N PHE A 30 19.76 9.52 -4.11
CA PHE A 30 18.32 9.65 -3.90
C PHE A 30 18.02 10.02 -2.45
N ARG A 31 18.65 9.34 -1.49
CA ARG A 31 18.44 9.53 -0.06
C ARG A 31 18.54 10.99 0.38
N LYS A 32 19.56 11.71 -0.05
CA LYS A 32 19.80 13.12 0.34
C LYS A 32 18.66 14.08 0.01
N ASN A 33 17.78 13.69 -0.90
CA ASN A 33 16.64 14.49 -1.37
C ASN A 33 15.31 14.07 -0.72
N ILE A 34 15.30 13.06 0.14
CA ILE A 34 14.09 12.66 0.88
C ILE A 34 13.80 13.70 1.95
N VAL A 35 12.58 14.24 1.96
CA VAL A 35 12.16 15.19 2.97
C VAL A 35 11.99 14.49 4.32
N GLY A 36 12.66 15.03 5.34
CA GLY A 36 12.61 14.49 6.71
C GLY A 36 13.76 13.53 7.07
N ILE A 37 14.73 13.31 6.20
CA ILE A 37 15.98 12.65 6.58
C ILE A 37 16.74 13.55 7.55
N GLY A 38 17.20 12.98 8.67
CA GLY A 38 17.89 13.71 9.75
C GLY A 38 16.97 14.63 10.57
N HIS A 39 15.64 14.59 10.33
CA HIS A 39 14.71 15.38 11.15
C HIS A 39 14.57 14.78 12.55
N THR A 40 14.51 15.64 13.56
CA THR A 40 14.40 15.24 14.97
C THR A 40 13.06 15.65 15.57
N PHE A 41 12.70 15.01 16.66
CA PHE A 41 11.55 15.37 17.49
C PHE A 41 11.89 15.18 18.98
N GLN A 42 11.19 15.89 19.84
CA GLN A 42 11.30 15.69 21.29
C GLN A 42 10.48 14.48 21.72
N SER A 43 11.12 13.55 22.39
CA SER A 43 10.46 12.41 23.01
C SER A 43 10.52 12.53 24.54
N PRO A 44 9.80 11.69 25.32
CA PRO A 44 9.98 11.64 26.77
C PRO A 44 11.41 11.38 27.24
N PHE A 45 12.25 10.80 26.34
CA PHE A 45 13.64 10.44 26.59
C PHE A 45 14.62 11.36 25.86
N GLY A 46 14.24 12.61 25.60
CA GLY A 46 15.05 13.61 24.89
C GLY A 46 14.87 13.58 23.38
N GLU A 47 15.68 14.38 22.69
CA GLU A 47 15.62 14.50 21.24
C GLU A 47 15.97 13.18 20.54
N LYS A 48 15.17 12.81 19.52
CA LYS A 48 15.36 11.61 18.69
C LYS A 48 15.31 11.95 17.21
N GLU A 49 16.18 11.33 16.43
CA GLU A 49 16.11 11.38 14.97
C GLU A 49 15.01 10.43 14.48
N ILE A 50 14.23 10.85 13.46
CA ILE A 50 13.19 10.03 12.85
C ILE A 50 13.83 9.00 11.92
N ILE A 51 13.78 7.72 12.30
CA ILE A 51 14.13 6.60 11.43
C ILE A 51 12.85 5.98 10.88
N TYR A 52 12.48 6.37 9.66
CA TYR A 52 11.20 5.97 9.07
C TYR A 52 11.24 4.57 8.48
N THR A 53 10.48 3.66 9.06
CA THR A 53 10.39 2.24 8.67
C THR A 53 8.95 1.77 8.47
N ASP A 54 8.04 2.66 8.00
CA ASP A 54 6.65 2.31 7.64
C ASP A 54 6.34 2.62 6.16
N TRP A 55 7.29 2.34 5.26
CA TRP A 55 7.19 2.66 3.82
C TRP A 55 6.02 1.98 3.11
N THR A 56 5.59 0.79 3.55
CA THR A 56 4.41 0.11 3.01
C THR A 56 3.10 0.87 3.28
N ALA A 57 3.07 1.73 4.30
CA ALA A 57 1.91 2.55 4.59
C ALA A 57 1.85 3.80 3.71
N SER A 58 2.98 4.50 3.56
CA SER A 58 3.12 5.68 2.71
C SER A 58 4.59 5.91 2.36
N GLY A 59 4.86 6.39 1.15
CA GLY A 59 6.15 6.94 0.79
C GLY A 59 6.46 8.25 1.52
N ARG A 60 7.60 8.86 1.18
CA ARG A 60 8.03 10.18 1.68
C ARG A 60 8.06 11.17 0.53
N PHE A 61 7.93 12.46 0.83
CA PHE A 61 8.18 13.50 -0.15
C PHE A 61 9.61 13.46 -0.66
N TYR A 62 9.77 13.82 -1.93
CA TYR A 62 11.07 13.91 -2.59
C TYR A 62 11.27 15.35 -3.11
N ARG A 63 12.23 16.07 -2.53
CA ARG A 63 12.41 17.52 -2.75
C ARG A 63 12.36 17.92 -4.24
N PRO A 64 13.10 17.28 -5.17
CA PRO A 64 13.05 17.68 -6.57
C PRO A 64 11.68 17.55 -7.23
N ILE A 65 10.83 16.64 -6.78
CA ILE A 65 9.44 16.51 -7.28
C ILE A 65 8.59 17.67 -6.76
N GLU A 66 8.68 18.00 -5.46
CA GLU A 66 7.92 19.09 -4.86
C GLU A 66 8.33 20.43 -5.46
N GLU A 67 9.64 20.68 -5.60
CA GLU A 67 10.17 21.89 -6.23
C GLU A 67 9.75 22.01 -7.69
N LYS A 68 9.75 20.89 -8.45
CA LYS A 68 9.29 20.88 -9.84
C LYS A 68 7.80 21.22 -9.94
N ILE A 69 6.97 20.64 -9.07
CA ILE A 69 5.53 20.96 -9.04
C ILE A 69 5.31 22.44 -8.72
N LEU A 70 6.01 22.98 -7.73
CA LEU A 70 5.87 24.37 -7.31
C LEU A 70 6.39 25.35 -8.37
N ASN A 71 7.59 25.13 -8.91
CA ASN A 71 8.32 26.13 -9.68
C ASN A 71 8.12 26.00 -11.20
N GLU A 72 7.89 24.79 -11.73
CA GLU A 72 7.74 24.56 -13.17
C GLU A 72 6.25 24.42 -13.57
N PHE A 73 5.47 23.62 -12.87
CA PHE A 73 4.04 23.49 -13.13
C PHE A 73 3.22 24.62 -12.50
N GLY A 74 3.59 25.06 -11.30
CA GLY A 74 2.86 26.05 -10.50
C GLY A 74 2.43 27.32 -11.26
N PRO A 75 3.32 27.97 -12.02
CA PRO A 75 2.97 29.17 -12.82
C PRO A 75 1.90 28.93 -13.90
N PHE A 76 1.67 27.67 -14.30
CA PHE A 76 0.75 27.29 -15.38
C PHE A 76 -0.51 26.56 -14.87
N ILE A 77 -0.70 26.45 -13.55
CA ILE A 77 -1.86 25.73 -13.00
C ILE A 77 -3.17 26.37 -13.47
N ALA A 78 -3.97 25.58 -14.20
CA ALA A 78 -5.32 25.93 -14.67
C ALA A 78 -6.13 24.66 -14.90
N ASN A 79 -7.44 24.77 -15.12
CA ASN A 79 -8.28 23.64 -15.45
C ASN A 79 -7.87 23.00 -16.80
N THR A 80 -7.98 21.66 -16.86
CA THR A 80 -7.52 20.83 -17.99
C THR A 80 -8.52 20.72 -19.14
N HIS A 81 -9.71 21.28 -19.07
CA HIS A 81 -10.73 21.15 -20.12
C HIS A 81 -10.73 22.32 -21.12
N THR A 82 -9.57 22.96 -21.33
CA THR A 82 -9.43 24.05 -22.29
C THR A 82 -8.05 24.03 -22.95
N GLU A 83 -8.04 24.30 -24.25
CA GLU A 83 -6.81 24.37 -25.04
C GLU A 83 -6.60 25.75 -25.70
N THR A 84 -7.35 26.76 -25.25
CA THR A 84 -7.35 28.10 -25.86
C THR A 84 -6.42 29.09 -25.17
N SER A 85 -5.94 28.77 -23.95
CA SER A 85 -4.96 29.59 -23.23
C SER A 85 -3.70 28.80 -22.92
N ILE A 86 -2.56 29.45 -22.77
CA ILE A 86 -1.30 28.75 -22.49
C ILE A 86 -1.36 27.92 -21.20
N THR A 87 -2.03 28.40 -20.16
CA THR A 87 -2.18 27.66 -18.90
C THR A 87 -3.07 26.44 -19.05
N GLY A 88 -4.24 26.56 -19.69
CA GLY A 88 -5.15 25.44 -19.95
C GLY A 88 -4.50 24.39 -20.85
N SER A 89 -3.91 24.80 -21.98
CA SER A 89 -3.23 23.88 -22.92
C SER A 89 -2.07 23.16 -22.24
N ALA A 90 -1.23 23.89 -21.49
CA ALA A 90 -0.07 23.28 -20.80
C ALA A 90 -0.52 22.21 -19.79
N MET A 91 -1.56 22.49 -18.97
CA MET A 91 -2.04 21.53 -17.98
C MET A 91 -2.75 20.34 -18.63
N THR A 92 -3.55 20.56 -19.69
CA THR A 92 -4.17 19.46 -20.45
C THR A 92 -3.10 18.53 -21.03
N MET A 93 -2.09 19.09 -21.70
CA MET A 93 -0.99 18.31 -22.28
C MET A 93 -0.16 17.59 -21.20
N ALA A 94 0.11 18.26 -20.07
CA ALA A 94 0.84 17.65 -18.95
C ALA A 94 0.06 16.47 -18.34
N TYR A 95 -1.27 16.60 -18.18
CA TYR A 95 -2.14 15.53 -17.71
C TYR A 95 -2.13 14.33 -18.66
N HIS A 96 -2.31 14.55 -19.96
CA HIS A 96 -2.21 13.46 -20.95
C HIS A 96 -0.83 12.82 -20.98
N LYS A 97 0.24 13.60 -20.86
CA LYS A 97 1.61 13.06 -20.78
C LYS A 97 1.81 12.21 -19.53
N ALA A 98 1.28 12.63 -18.39
CA ALA A 98 1.34 11.86 -17.15
C ALA A 98 0.61 10.51 -17.29
N ARG A 99 -0.59 10.49 -17.89
CA ARG A 99 -1.33 9.25 -18.17
C ARG A 99 -0.53 8.30 -19.07
N ASN A 100 0.09 8.84 -20.12
CA ASN A 100 0.93 8.03 -21.01
C ASN A 100 2.15 7.43 -20.28
N ILE A 101 2.80 8.18 -19.40
CA ILE A 101 3.91 7.66 -18.58
C ILE A 101 3.42 6.51 -17.69
N ILE A 102 2.26 6.65 -17.06
CA ILE A 102 1.69 5.59 -16.22
C ILE A 102 1.38 4.34 -17.06
N LYS A 103 0.75 4.50 -18.23
CA LYS A 103 0.46 3.37 -19.15
C LYS A 103 1.74 2.66 -19.61
N GLN A 104 2.77 3.42 -19.99
CA GLN A 104 4.06 2.85 -20.38
C GLN A 104 4.71 2.07 -19.26
N HIS A 105 4.65 2.59 -18.02
CA HIS A 105 5.24 1.95 -16.84
C HIS A 105 4.67 0.57 -16.54
N VAL A 106 3.41 0.33 -16.89
CA VAL A 106 2.74 -0.96 -16.64
C VAL A 106 2.61 -1.82 -17.90
N ASN A 107 3.28 -1.44 -18.98
CA ASN A 107 3.18 -2.07 -20.30
C ASN A 107 1.73 -2.21 -20.77
N ALA A 108 0.93 -1.15 -20.59
CA ALA A 108 -0.46 -1.13 -21.05
C ALA A 108 -0.53 -1.06 -22.59
N SER A 109 -1.47 -1.77 -23.18
CA SER A 109 -1.78 -1.75 -24.61
C SER A 109 -2.70 -0.58 -24.97
N LYS A 110 -2.96 -0.40 -26.27
CA LYS A 110 -3.96 0.54 -26.77
C LYS A 110 -5.41 0.19 -26.37
N ASP A 111 -5.63 -1.05 -25.95
CA ASP A 111 -6.92 -1.56 -25.54
C ASP A 111 -7.12 -1.45 -24.02
N ASP A 112 -6.16 -0.87 -23.30
CA ASP A 112 -6.25 -0.66 -21.86
C ASP A 112 -6.63 0.79 -21.54
N VAL A 113 -7.57 0.90 -20.63
CA VAL A 113 -8.11 2.16 -20.09
C VAL A 113 -7.42 2.46 -18.77
N LEU A 114 -6.98 3.70 -18.59
CA LEU A 114 -6.42 4.18 -17.33
C LEU A 114 -7.41 5.12 -16.64
N ILE A 115 -7.70 4.85 -15.38
CA ILE A 115 -8.42 5.75 -14.48
C ILE A 115 -7.51 6.12 -13.32
N ALA A 116 -7.30 7.43 -13.13
CA ALA A 116 -6.57 8.00 -12.00
C ALA A 116 -7.56 8.75 -11.10
N ASP A 117 -7.93 8.15 -9.95
CA ASP A 117 -8.98 8.70 -9.10
C ASP A 117 -8.70 8.45 -7.61
N GLY A 118 -9.28 9.30 -6.75
CA GLY A 118 -9.15 9.19 -5.31
C GLY A 118 -7.70 9.30 -4.81
N ALA A 119 -7.45 8.85 -3.59
CA ALA A 119 -6.14 8.95 -2.93
C ALA A 119 -5.32 7.64 -2.96
N GLY A 120 -5.85 6.56 -3.53
CA GLY A 120 -5.18 5.25 -3.56
C GLY A 120 -6.05 4.13 -4.11
N MET A 121 -5.52 2.91 -4.05
CA MET A 121 -6.13 1.69 -4.59
C MET A 121 -7.58 1.48 -4.13
N THR A 122 -7.89 1.72 -2.85
CA THR A 122 -9.24 1.51 -2.31
C THR A 122 -10.32 2.27 -3.07
N GLY A 123 -10.04 3.53 -3.44
CA GLY A 123 -10.97 4.35 -4.23
C GLY A 123 -11.22 3.74 -5.61
N VAL A 124 -10.14 3.44 -6.32
CA VAL A 124 -10.24 2.95 -7.71
C VAL A 124 -10.79 1.53 -7.82
N VAL A 125 -10.52 0.62 -6.87
CA VAL A 125 -11.14 -0.72 -6.90
C VAL A 125 -12.65 -0.64 -6.67
N ASN A 126 -13.10 0.22 -5.75
CA ASN A 126 -14.51 0.45 -5.53
C ASN A 126 -15.19 1.09 -6.75
N LYS A 127 -14.54 2.05 -7.42
CA LYS A 127 -15.00 2.61 -8.70
C LYS A 127 -15.07 1.53 -9.76
N PHE A 128 -14.06 0.69 -9.89
CA PHE A 128 -14.05 -0.40 -10.87
C PHE A 128 -15.20 -1.41 -10.65
N GLN A 129 -15.49 -1.76 -9.39
CA GLN A 129 -16.62 -2.64 -9.05
C GLN A 129 -17.97 -2.03 -9.45
N ARG A 130 -18.13 -0.68 -9.38
CA ARG A 130 -19.33 0.01 -9.89
C ARG A 130 -19.37 0.01 -11.42
N ILE A 131 -18.24 0.28 -12.08
CA ILE A 131 -18.10 0.20 -13.54
C ILE A 131 -18.46 -1.20 -14.05
N LEU A 132 -18.05 -2.25 -13.34
CA LEU A 132 -18.41 -3.64 -13.65
C LEU A 132 -19.88 -3.99 -13.36
N GLY A 133 -20.65 -3.06 -12.77
CA GLY A 133 -22.04 -3.29 -12.40
C GLY A 133 -22.24 -4.24 -11.22
N LEU A 134 -21.21 -4.42 -10.38
CA LEU A 134 -21.22 -5.39 -9.28
C LEU A 134 -21.67 -4.80 -7.95
N LYS A 135 -21.80 -3.48 -7.83
CA LYS A 135 -22.23 -2.82 -6.59
C LYS A 135 -23.69 -2.37 -6.69
N VAL A 136 -24.46 -2.71 -5.67
CA VAL A 136 -25.80 -2.22 -5.43
C VAL A 136 -25.76 -1.30 -4.21
N SER A 137 -26.46 -0.16 -4.27
CA SER A 137 -26.61 0.71 -3.10
C SER A 137 -27.24 -0.07 -1.94
N GLU A 138 -26.74 0.14 -0.72
CA GLU A 138 -27.24 -0.55 0.47
C GLU A 138 -28.75 -0.41 0.63
N ASN A 139 -29.28 0.78 0.36
CA ASN A 139 -30.73 1.04 0.42
C ASN A 139 -31.54 0.23 -0.59
N LEU A 140 -30.90 -0.29 -1.65
CA LEU A 140 -31.55 -1.10 -2.69
C LEU A 140 -31.25 -2.60 -2.56
N LYS A 141 -30.37 -3.01 -1.65
CA LYS A 141 -30.00 -4.44 -1.48
C LYS A 141 -31.21 -5.34 -1.29
N ASN A 142 -32.19 -4.92 -0.50
CA ASN A 142 -33.43 -5.67 -0.25
C ASN A 142 -34.43 -5.66 -1.41
N HIS A 143 -34.23 -4.80 -2.41
CA HIS A 143 -35.05 -4.67 -3.60
C HIS A 143 -34.40 -5.24 -4.86
N THR A 144 -33.16 -5.73 -4.74
CA THR A 144 -32.39 -6.30 -5.86
C THR A 144 -32.12 -7.77 -5.57
N THR A 145 -32.70 -8.67 -6.36
CA THR A 145 -32.44 -10.11 -6.26
C THR A 145 -31.69 -10.57 -7.49
N VAL A 146 -30.49 -11.12 -7.29
CA VAL A 146 -29.72 -11.78 -8.34
C VAL A 146 -29.73 -13.27 -8.02
N PRO A 147 -30.27 -14.15 -8.90
CA PRO A 147 -30.22 -15.59 -8.73
C PRO A 147 -28.76 -16.07 -8.50
N ASP A 148 -28.58 -17.05 -7.61
CA ASP A 148 -27.23 -17.42 -7.21
C ASP A 148 -26.36 -17.91 -8.39
N GLU A 149 -26.95 -18.64 -9.32
CA GLU A 149 -26.30 -19.12 -10.54
C GLU A 149 -25.82 -18.02 -11.49
N LEU A 150 -26.43 -16.82 -11.43
CA LEU A 150 -26.04 -15.66 -12.22
C LEU A 150 -25.06 -14.74 -11.52
N ARG A 151 -24.80 -14.95 -10.23
CA ARG A 151 -23.83 -14.15 -9.49
C ARG A 151 -22.40 -14.44 -9.98
N PRO A 152 -21.58 -13.42 -10.19
CA PRO A 152 -20.15 -13.61 -10.38
C PRO A 152 -19.54 -14.35 -9.19
N ILE A 153 -18.45 -15.10 -9.45
CA ILE A 153 -17.59 -15.64 -8.40
C ILE A 153 -16.25 -14.91 -8.41
N VAL A 154 -15.81 -14.44 -7.24
CA VAL A 154 -14.52 -13.80 -7.04
C VAL A 154 -13.64 -14.67 -6.15
N PHE A 155 -12.51 -15.06 -6.67
CA PHE A 155 -11.48 -15.79 -5.93
C PHE A 155 -10.43 -14.79 -5.44
N ILE A 156 -10.20 -14.78 -4.13
CA ILE A 156 -9.17 -13.95 -3.49
C ILE A 156 -8.16 -14.84 -2.79
N SER A 157 -6.93 -14.35 -2.64
CA SER A 157 -5.97 -15.08 -1.81
C SER A 157 -6.23 -14.85 -0.32
N HIS A 158 -5.67 -15.70 0.52
CA HIS A 158 -5.71 -15.52 1.97
C HIS A 158 -4.84 -14.35 2.45
N MET A 159 -3.98 -13.78 1.58
CA MET A 159 -3.02 -12.72 1.88
C MET A 159 -3.54 -11.31 1.56
N GLU A 160 -4.82 -11.15 1.20
CA GLU A 160 -5.34 -9.88 0.72
C GLU A 160 -5.37 -8.79 1.81
N HIS A 161 -5.08 -7.57 1.37
CA HIS A 161 -5.43 -6.37 2.14
C HIS A 161 -6.96 -6.22 2.20
N HIS A 162 -7.49 -5.64 3.29
CA HIS A 162 -8.95 -5.41 3.43
C HIS A 162 -9.57 -4.74 2.20
N SER A 163 -8.86 -3.82 1.55
CA SER A 163 -9.38 -3.14 0.35
C SER A 163 -9.65 -4.08 -0.82
N ASN A 164 -8.91 -5.18 -0.94
CA ASN A 164 -9.12 -6.19 -1.97
C ASN A 164 -9.91 -7.42 -1.45
N GLN A 165 -10.35 -7.41 -0.22
CA GLN A 165 -11.22 -8.43 0.34
C GLN A 165 -12.61 -7.87 0.66
N THR A 166 -12.71 -6.90 1.60
CA THR A 166 -14.01 -6.39 2.07
C THR A 166 -14.77 -5.69 0.95
N SER A 167 -14.07 -5.04 0.01
CA SER A 167 -14.75 -4.41 -1.13
C SER A 167 -15.51 -5.40 -2.00
N TRP A 168 -14.97 -6.63 -2.19
CA TRP A 168 -15.65 -7.70 -2.93
C TRP A 168 -16.79 -8.32 -2.16
N LEU A 169 -16.66 -8.47 -0.83
CA LEU A 169 -17.74 -8.95 0.06
C LEU A 169 -18.96 -8.03 0.02
N GLU A 170 -18.77 -6.74 -0.30
CA GLU A 170 -19.82 -5.74 -0.45
C GLU A 170 -20.29 -5.57 -1.90
N THR A 171 -20.16 -6.61 -2.73
CA THR A 171 -20.71 -6.69 -4.10
C THR A 171 -21.82 -7.74 -4.18
N ILE A 172 -22.42 -7.90 -5.35
CA ILE A 172 -23.37 -8.99 -5.64
C ILE A 172 -22.66 -10.33 -5.88
N ALA A 173 -21.34 -10.35 -5.98
CA ALA A 173 -20.57 -11.57 -6.23
C ALA A 173 -20.51 -12.48 -5.00
N ASN A 174 -20.37 -13.79 -5.24
CA ASN A 174 -19.87 -14.68 -4.20
C ASN A 174 -18.35 -14.55 -4.10
N VAL A 175 -17.78 -14.70 -2.91
CA VAL A 175 -16.34 -14.59 -2.69
C VAL A 175 -15.81 -15.88 -2.07
N GLU A 176 -14.79 -16.47 -2.68
CA GLU A 176 -14.10 -17.65 -2.19
C GLU A 176 -12.63 -17.34 -1.90
N ILE A 177 -12.15 -17.74 -0.76
CA ILE A 177 -10.73 -17.63 -0.41
C ILE A 177 -10.00 -18.85 -0.95
N ILE A 178 -8.98 -18.64 -1.76
CA ILE A 178 -8.12 -19.71 -2.27
C ILE A 178 -7.30 -20.27 -1.11
N PRO A 179 -7.39 -21.59 -0.82
CA PRO A 179 -6.63 -22.20 0.24
C PRO A 179 -5.12 -22.02 0.07
N CYS A 180 -4.38 -21.97 1.17
CA CYS A 180 -2.93 -22.00 1.17
C CYS A 180 -2.39 -23.43 1.24
N GLN A 181 -1.12 -23.59 0.85
CA GLN A 181 -0.30 -24.77 1.12
C GLN A 181 0.20 -24.75 2.58
N ASP A 182 0.74 -25.86 3.06
CA ASP A 182 1.39 -25.92 4.38
C ASP A 182 2.55 -24.93 4.52
N SER A 183 3.18 -24.58 3.40
CA SER A 183 4.18 -23.51 3.33
C SER A 183 3.63 -22.10 3.58
N GLY A 184 2.30 -21.91 3.58
CA GLY A 184 1.64 -20.62 3.64
C GLY A 184 1.55 -19.87 2.30
N LEU A 185 1.97 -20.47 1.18
CA LEU A 185 1.81 -19.93 -0.16
C LEU A 185 0.46 -20.31 -0.77
N ILE A 186 0.03 -19.63 -1.83
CA ILE A 186 -1.21 -19.94 -2.55
C ILE A 186 -1.15 -21.37 -3.11
N CYS A 187 -2.21 -22.15 -2.90
CA CYS A 187 -2.35 -23.50 -3.45
C CYS A 187 -3.02 -23.45 -4.82
N PHE A 188 -2.24 -23.58 -5.90
CA PHE A 188 -2.78 -23.56 -7.27
C PHE A 188 -3.69 -24.76 -7.57
N ASP A 189 -3.41 -25.95 -7.05
CA ASP A 189 -4.27 -27.13 -7.22
C ASP A 189 -5.65 -26.90 -6.58
N SER A 190 -5.68 -26.25 -5.41
CA SER A 190 -6.94 -25.89 -4.77
C SER A 190 -7.68 -24.80 -5.55
N PHE A 191 -6.95 -23.88 -6.19
CA PHE A 191 -7.54 -22.87 -7.06
C PHE A 191 -8.21 -23.52 -8.29
N GLU A 192 -7.54 -24.44 -8.97
CA GLU A 192 -8.14 -25.19 -10.08
C GLU A 192 -9.40 -25.97 -9.66
N LYS A 193 -9.37 -26.64 -8.49
CA LYS A 193 -10.56 -27.31 -7.95
C LYS A 193 -11.72 -26.33 -7.72
N LEU A 194 -11.46 -25.14 -7.23
CA LEU A 194 -12.48 -24.10 -7.09
C LEU A 194 -13.02 -23.65 -8.46
N LEU A 195 -12.16 -23.46 -9.46
CA LEU A 195 -12.59 -23.09 -10.81
C LEU A 195 -13.47 -24.18 -11.46
N ILE A 196 -13.16 -25.45 -11.23
CA ILE A 196 -14.00 -26.58 -11.66
C ILE A 196 -15.34 -26.58 -10.93
N LYS A 197 -15.34 -26.35 -9.59
CA LYS A 197 -16.57 -26.25 -8.77
C LYS A 197 -17.51 -25.18 -9.29
N TYR A 198 -16.95 -24.04 -9.72
CA TYR A 198 -17.71 -22.88 -10.20
C TYR A 198 -17.67 -22.71 -11.72
N LYS A 199 -17.45 -23.81 -12.47
CA LYS A 199 -17.31 -23.75 -13.96
C LYS A 199 -18.50 -23.08 -14.66
N ASP A 200 -19.70 -23.26 -14.14
CA ASP A 200 -20.95 -22.79 -14.74
C ASP A 200 -21.28 -21.33 -14.37
N ARG A 201 -20.47 -20.67 -13.55
CA ARG A 201 -20.64 -19.24 -13.23
C ARG A 201 -20.33 -18.38 -14.45
N PRO A 202 -21.20 -17.38 -14.78
CA PRO A 202 -21.04 -16.58 -15.99
C PRO A 202 -19.79 -15.70 -15.96
N ILE A 203 -19.39 -15.24 -14.77
CA ILE A 203 -18.20 -14.40 -14.57
C ILE A 203 -17.38 -14.99 -13.43
N LYS A 204 -16.12 -15.28 -13.71
CA LYS A 204 -15.10 -15.76 -12.77
C LYS A 204 -13.98 -14.74 -12.71
N ILE A 205 -13.63 -14.24 -11.52
CA ILE A 205 -12.60 -13.23 -11.31
C ILE A 205 -11.62 -13.76 -10.26
N ALA A 206 -10.34 -13.76 -10.55
CA ALA A 206 -9.29 -13.84 -9.54
C ALA A 206 -8.84 -12.41 -9.21
N SER A 207 -9.07 -11.93 -7.99
CA SER A 207 -8.59 -10.61 -7.54
C SER A 207 -7.56 -10.83 -6.44
N VAL A 208 -6.28 -10.71 -6.76
CA VAL A 208 -5.19 -11.16 -5.91
C VAL A 208 -4.11 -10.13 -5.72
N THR A 209 -3.50 -10.12 -4.53
CA THR A 209 -2.35 -9.24 -4.27
C THR A 209 -1.09 -9.74 -4.97
N ALA A 210 -0.31 -8.84 -5.56
CA ALA A 210 1.01 -9.17 -6.09
C ALA A 210 2.04 -9.43 -4.98
N CYS A 211 1.81 -8.86 -3.80
CA CYS A 211 2.70 -9.02 -2.66
C CYS A 211 1.94 -8.69 -1.36
N SER A 212 2.13 -9.52 -0.34
CA SER A 212 1.54 -9.27 0.97
C SER A 212 2.12 -8.02 1.63
N ASN A 213 1.25 -7.12 2.06
CA ASN A 213 1.63 -5.94 2.84
C ASN A 213 2.02 -6.26 4.31
N VAL A 214 1.90 -7.53 4.72
CA VAL A 214 2.28 -8.01 6.04
C VAL A 214 3.66 -8.67 6.02
N THR A 215 3.89 -9.56 5.08
CA THR A 215 5.10 -10.40 5.06
C THR A 215 6.07 -10.05 3.94
N GLY A 216 5.68 -9.23 2.97
CA GLY A 216 6.50 -8.96 1.79
C GLY A 216 6.61 -10.13 0.81
N ILE A 217 5.93 -11.24 1.07
CA ILE A 217 5.93 -12.41 0.20
C ILE A 217 5.22 -12.08 -1.10
N ARG A 218 5.92 -12.30 -2.22
CA ARG A 218 5.38 -12.09 -3.57
C ARG A 218 4.53 -13.29 -3.99
N THR A 219 3.44 -13.04 -4.72
CA THR A 219 2.59 -14.09 -5.29
C THR A 219 2.94 -14.35 -6.74
N ASN A 220 2.68 -15.56 -7.23
CA ASN A 220 2.81 -15.86 -8.64
C ASN A 220 1.50 -15.56 -9.38
N TYR A 221 1.16 -14.26 -9.48
CA TYR A 221 -0.08 -13.80 -10.11
C TYR A 221 -0.14 -14.12 -11.61
N TYR A 222 0.98 -14.21 -12.32
CA TYR A 222 0.99 -14.64 -13.72
C TYR A 222 0.54 -16.09 -13.91
N LYS A 223 0.98 -17.00 -13.00
CA LYS A 223 0.48 -18.37 -13.01
C LYS A 223 -1.02 -18.40 -12.69
N MET A 224 -1.50 -17.55 -11.79
CA MET A 224 -2.94 -17.44 -11.50
C MET A 224 -3.71 -16.91 -12.70
N ALA A 225 -3.20 -15.89 -13.40
CA ALA A 225 -3.79 -15.36 -14.62
C ALA A 225 -3.94 -16.47 -15.69
N LYS A 226 -2.86 -17.21 -15.94
CA LYS A 226 -2.89 -18.34 -16.87
C LYS A 226 -3.96 -19.37 -16.51
N ILE A 227 -4.00 -19.80 -15.27
CA ILE A 227 -4.96 -20.81 -14.82
C ILE A 227 -6.40 -20.29 -14.97
N ILE A 228 -6.72 -19.09 -14.53
CA ILE A 228 -8.09 -18.59 -14.61
C ILE A 228 -8.54 -18.32 -16.06
N HIS A 229 -7.64 -17.89 -16.94
CA HIS A 229 -7.93 -17.70 -18.36
C HIS A 229 -8.29 -19.01 -19.04
N GLN A 230 -7.59 -20.11 -18.73
CA GLN A 230 -7.92 -21.47 -19.20
C GLN A 230 -9.31 -21.93 -18.80
N HIS A 231 -9.87 -21.34 -17.73
CA HIS A 231 -11.25 -21.55 -17.27
C HIS A 231 -12.21 -20.44 -17.70
N GLY A 232 -11.81 -19.54 -18.63
CA GLY A 232 -12.64 -18.45 -19.16
C GLY A 232 -12.96 -17.36 -18.12
N GLY A 233 -12.07 -17.12 -17.17
CA GLY A 233 -12.21 -16.06 -16.16
C GLY A 233 -11.25 -14.90 -16.40
N LEU A 234 -11.17 -13.98 -15.43
CA LEU A 234 -10.44 -12.72 -15.48
C LEU A 234 -9.45 -12.64 -14.30
N CYS A 235 -8.29 -12.02 -14.52
CA CYS A 235 -7.28 -11.82 -13.49
C CYS A 235 -7.09 -10.34 -13.18
N PHE A 236 -7.37 -9.93 -11.94
CA PHE A 236 -7.14 -8.59 -11.41
C PHE A 236 -6.04 -8.65 -10.35
N VAL A 237 -5.08 -7.72 -10.40
CA VAL A 237 -3.92 -7.77 -9.49
C VAL A 237 -3.75 -6.46 -8.72
N ASP A 238 -3.70 -6.61 -7.38
CA ASP A 238 -3.39 -5.52 -6.45
C ASP A 238 -1.88 -5.38 -6.27
N PHE A 239 -1.33 -4.32 -6.85
CA PHE A 239 0.07 -3.93 -6.70
C PHE A 239 0.29 -2.86 -5.62
N ALA A 240 -0.69 -2.56 -4.77
CA ALA A 240 -0.61 -1.41 -3.87
C ALA A 240 0.64 -1.35 -3.00
N CYS A 241 1.16 -2.48 -2.52
CA CYS A 241 2.38 -2.45 -1.71
C CYS A 241 3.65 -2.72 -2.49
N SER A 242 3.58 -3.38 -3.64
CA SER A 242 4.74 -3.80 -4.43
C SER A 242 5.08 -2.86 -5.59
N ALA A 243 4.13 -2.08 -6.10
CA ALA A 243 4.34 -1.18 -7.23
C ALA A 243 5.58 -0.26 -7.11
N PRO A 244 5.97 0.24 -5.92
CA PRO A 244 7.18 1.03 -5.78
C PRO A 244 8.49 0.26 -6.06
N TYR A 245 8.46 -1.09 -6.03
CA TYR A 245 9.66 -1.93 -5.95
C TYR A 245 9.82 -2.90 -7.11
N VAL A 246 8.75 -3.25 -7.83
CA VAL A 246 8.76 -4.30 -8.86
C VAL A 246 8.39 -3.77 -10.24
N HIS A 247 8.79 -4.46 -11.29
CA HIS A 247 8.21 -4.27 -12.62
C HIS A 247 6.76 -4.69 -12.64
N ILE A 248 5.95 -3.95 -13.39
CA ILE A 248 4.56 -4.29 -13.66
C ILE A 248 4.43 -4.46 -15.17
N ASP A 249 4.00 -5.61 -15.61
CA ASP A 249 3.78 -5.94 -17.03
C ASP A 249 2.38 -6.54 -17.18
N MET A 250 1.47 -5.77 -17.79
CA MET A 250 0.11 -6.26 -18.05
C MET A 250 0.05 -7.25 -19.22
N HIS A 251 1.04 -7.21 -20.11
CA HIS A 251 1.08 -8.03 -21.32
C HIS A 251 2.42 -8.76 -21.45
N PRO A 252 2.69 -9.74 -20.54
CA PRO A 252 3.92 -10.51 -20.59
C PRO A 252 4.02 -11.34 -21.88
N LYS A 253 5.20 -11.86 -22.19
CA LYS A 253 5.45 -12.67 -23.40
C LYS A 253 4.57 -13.94 -23.49
N ASP A 254 4.20 -14.52 -22.35
CA ASP A 254 3.22 -15.61 -22.30
C ASP A 254 1.81 -15.01 -22.43
N GLU A 255 1.25 -15.12 -23.63
CA GLU A 255 -0.05 -14.55 -24.00
C GLU A 255 -1.24 -15.06 -23.15
N GLU A 256 -1.10 -16.18 -22.43
CA GLU A 256 -2.13 -16.67 -21.48
C GLU A 256 -2.02 -16.00 -20.10
N SER A 257 -0.90 -15.32 -19.80
CA SER A 257 -0.60 -14.74 -18.48
C SER A 257 -0.86 -13.23 -18.40
N TYR A 258 -1.56 -12.63 -19.37
CA TYR A 258 -1.90 -11.20 -19.33
C TYR A 258 -2.76 -10.85 -18.09
N LEU A 259 -2.81 -9.57 -17.73
CA LEU A 259 -3.61 -9.10 -16.61
C LEU A 259 -4.78 -8.25 -17.14
N ASP A 260 -6.00 -8.63 -16.79
CA ASP A 260 -7.21 -7.93 -17.24
C ASP A 260 -7.41 -6.59 -16.54
N ALA A 261 -6.94 -6.46 -15.30
CA ALA A 261 -6.90 -5.21 -14.56
C ALA A 261 -5.79 -5.22 -13.52
N ILE A 262 -5.24 -4.03 -13.26
CA ILE A 262 -4.32 -3.78 -12.16
C ILE A 262 -4.72 -2.51 -11.41
N PHE A 263 -4.40 -2.47 -10.13
CA PHE A 263 -4.60 -1.28 -9.31
C PHE A 263 -3.48 -1.10 -8.29
N PHE A 264 -3.12 0.14 -8.04
CA PHE A 264 -2.08 0.47 -7.08
C PHE A 264 -2.23 1.86 -6.47
N SER A 265 -1.41 2.12 -5.45
CA SER A 265 -1.44 3.33 -4.63
C SER A 265 -0.13 4.11 -4.78
N PRO A 266 -0.01 5.06 -5.71
CA PRO A 266 1.24 5.77 -5.94
C PRO A 266 1.73 6.59 -4.74
N HIS A 267 0.88 6.93 -3.77
CA HIS A 267 1.31 7.58 -2.53
C HIS A 267 2.34 6.77 -1.72
N LYS A 268 2.52 5.48 -2.05
CA LYS A 268 3.54 4.60 -1.42
C LYS A 268 4.91 4.68 -2.11
N PHE A 269 5.00 5.29 -3.29
CA PHE A 269 6.28 5.55 -3.94
C PHE A 269 7.05 6.67 -3.22
N LEU A 270 8.36 6.67 -3.35
CA LEU A 270 9.16 7.84 -3.00
C LEU A 270 8.73 9.03 -3.89
N GLY A 271 8.40 10.17 -3.29
CA GLY A 271 7.83 11.33 -3.97
C GLY A 271 6.34 11.22 -4.27
N GLY A 272 5.69 10.12 -3.90
CA GLY A 272 4.30 9.83 -4.23
C GLY A 272 3.20 10.38 -3.30
N PRO A 273 3.43 10.75 -2.03
CA PRO A 273 2.36 11.30 -1.20
C PRO A 273 1.64 12.48 -1.87
N GLY A 274 0.29 12.44 -1.87
CA GLY A 274 -0.56 13.40 -2.59
C GLY A 274 -0.89 13.01 -4.03
N SER A 275 -0.52 11.82 -4.51
CA SER A 275 -0.89 11.27 -5.82
C SER A 275 -2.28 10.65 -5.84
N SER A 276 -2.84 10.42 -7.04
CA SER A 276 -4.08 9.67 -7.25
C SER A 276 -3.86 8.16 -7.13
N GLY A 277 -4.92 7.40 -6.79
CA GLY A 277 -4.98 5.97 -7.04
C GLY A 277 -4.97 5.67 -8.54
N VAL A 278 -4.45 4.53 -8.94
CA VAL A 278 -4.37 4.10 -10.35
C VAL A 278 -5.08 2.78 -10.54
N LEU A 279 -5.92 2.75 -11.57
CA LEU A 279 -6.55 1.56 -12.13
C LEU A 279 -6.22 1.53 -13.64
N VAL A 280 -5.73 0.40 -14.13
CA VAL A 280 -5.62 0.14 -15.56
C VAL A 280 -6.32 -1.18 -15.85
N PHE A 281 -7.18 -1.21 -16.86
CA PHE A 281 -7.98 -2.38 -17.18
C PHE A 281 -8.30 -2.48 -18.68
N ASN A 282 -8.53 -3.70 -19.17
CA ASN A 282 -8.88 -3.91 -20.57
C ASN A 282 -10.28 -3.32 -20.88
N LYS A 283 -10.37 -2.50 -21.94
CA LYS A 283 -11.62 -1.81 -22.35
C LYS A 283 -12.79 -2.76 -22.61
N LYS A 284 -12.55 -4.05 -22.88
CA LYS A 284 -13.62 -5.06 -23.04
C LYS A 284 -14.48 -5.24 -21.79
N LEU A 285 -13.96 -4.84 -20.62
CA LEU A 285 -14.67 -4.88 -19.34
C LEU A 285 -15.62 -3.70 -19.16
N TYR A 286 -15.45 -2.62 -19.91
CA TYR A 286 -16.30 -1.44 -19.84
C TYR A 286 -17.53 -1.62 -20.74
N LYS A 287 -18.71 -1.71 -20.13
CA LYS A 287 -19.98 -1.88 -20.85
C LYS A 287 -20.97 -0.72 -20.65
N ASN A 288 -20.59 0.26 -19.85
CA ASN A 288 -21.45 1.35 -19.44
C ASN A 288 -21.60 2.40 -20.53
N LEU A 289 -22.81 2.87 -20.74
CA LEU A 289 -23.09 4.05 -21.56
C LEU A 289 -23.01 5.33 -20.72
N ILE A 290 -23.28 5.22 -19.42
CA ILE A 290 -23.26 6.30 -18.43
C ILE A 290 -21.99 6.13 -17.58
N PRO A 291 -21.17 7.17 -17.37
CA PRO A 291 -20.01 7.07 -16.50
C PRO A 291 -20.40 6.83 -15.03
N ASP A 292 -19.45 6.32 -14.25
CA ASP A 292 -19.63 6.15 -12.79
C ASP A 292 -19.88 7.48 -12.07
N ASN A 293 -19.23 8.55 -12.52
CA ASN A 293 -19.43 9.90 -12.00
C ASN A 293 -19.78 10.87 -13.14
N PRO A 294 -21.08 11.00 -13.52
CA PRO A 294 -21.51 11.98 -14.51
C PRO A 294 -21.19 13.43 -14.06
N GLY A 295 -20.67 14.26 -14.95
CA GLY A 295 -20.32 15.64 -14.61
C GLY A 295 -19.81 16.45 -15.79
N GLY A 296 -19.31 17.65 -15.51
CA GLY A 296 -18.64 18.48 -16.51
C GLY A 296 -17.48 17.76 -17.17
N GLY A 297 -17.26 17.96 -18.46
CA GLY A 297 -16.20 17.31 -19.25
C GLY A 297 -16.56 15.91 -19.76
N THR A 298 -17.63 15.28 -19.29
CA THR A 298 -18.03 13.92 -19.70
C THR A 298 -19.08 13.88 -20.80
N VAL A 299 -19.65 15.02 -21.16
CA VAL A 299 -20.76 15.16 -22.11
C VAL A 299 -20.34 15.91 -23.38
N ASN A 300 -20.84 15.46 -24.51
CA ASN A 300 -20.76 16.21 -25.77
C ASN A 300 -21.84 17.32 -25.82
N TYR A 301 -23.01 17.06 -25.22
CA TYR A 301 -24.16 17.94 -25.32
C TYR A 301 -25.14 17.73 -24.15
N THR A 302 -25.78 18.83 -23.74
CA THR A 302 -26.91 18.83 -22.81
C THR A 302 -27.91 19.92 -23.23
N ASN A 303 -29.21 19.76 -22.90
CA ASN A 303 -30.24 20.77 -23.13
C ASN A 303 -31.22 20.91 -21.94
N PRO A 304 -32.07 21.97 -21.90
CA PRO A 304 -32.97 22.19 -20.81
C PRO A 304 -34.15 21.17 -20.75
N TRP A 305 -34.35 20.38 -21.79
CA TRP A 305 -35.46 19.40 -21.87
C TRP A 305 -35.08 18.01 -21.40
N GLY A 306 -33.82 17.82 -20.96
CA GLY A 306 -33.31 16.57 -20.36
C GLY A 306 -32.48 15.69 -21.29
N ASP A 307 -32.31 16.08 -22.56
CA ASP A 307 -31.43 15.35 -23.48
C ASP A 307 -29.97 15.62 -23.15
N HIS A 308 -29.17 14.59 -23.20
CA HIS A 308 -27.70 14.66 -23.02
C HIS A 308 -27.04 13.49 -23.74
N ASP A 309 -25.77 13.67 -24.10
CA ASP A 309 -24.93 12.69 -24.76
C ASP A 309 -23.54 12.70 -24.17
N TYR A 310 -23.02 11.51 -23.85
CA TYR A 310 -21.69 11.34 -23.26
C TYR A 310 -20.60 11.15 -24.32
N VAL A 311 -19.38 11.60 -24.04
CA VAL A 311 -18.23 11.41 -24.91
C VAL A 311 -17.92 9.92 -25.10
N ASP A 312 -17.41 9.53 -26.28
CA ASP A 312 -17.12 8.13 -26.61
C ASP A 312 -15.86 7.61 -25.92
N ASP A 313 -14.85 8.46 -25.75
CA ASP A 313 -13.61 8.07 -25.10
C ASP A 313 -13.85 7.74 -23.61
N ILE A 314 -13.56 6.49 -23.24
CA ILE A 314 -13.84 5.96 -21.89
C ILE A 314 -13.08 6.75 -20.83
N GLU A 315 -11.82 7.09 -21.11
CA GLU A 315 -10.96 7.78 -20.14
C GLU A 315 -11.48 9.20 -19.85
N THR A 316 -11.90 9.91 -20.88
CA THR A 316 -12.52 11.23 -20.76
C THR A 316 -13.91 11.13 -20.12
N ARG A 317 -14.68 10.11 -20.48
CA ARG A 317 -16.01 9.86 -19.90
C ARG A 317 -15.98 9.61 -18.40
N GLU A 318 -14.93 8.94 -17.90
CA GLU A 318 -14.77 8.66 -16.48
C GLU A 318 -14.05 9.76 -15.67
N ASP A 319 -13.61 10.84 -16.33
CA ASP A 319 -12.98 12.03 -15.71
C ASP A 319 -14.02 13.12 -15.36
N GLY A 320 -15.13 12.76 -14.76
CA GLY A 320 -16.23 13.70 -14.45
C GLY A 320 -15.83 14.80 -13.47
N GLY A 321 -16.04 16.07 -13.89
CA GLY A 321 -15.62 17.25 -13.15
C GLY A 321 -14.19 17.65 -13.47
N THR A 322 -13.52 18.36 -12.57
CA THR A 322 -12.07 18.62 -12.68
C THR A 322 -11.30 17.40 -12.22
N PRO A 323 -10.57 16.71 -13.10
CA PRO A 323 -9.80 15.53 -12.70
C PRO A 323 -8.65 15.92 -11.76
N GLY A 324 -8.16 14.95 -11.01
CA GLY A 324 -6.98 15.12 -10.16
C GLY A 324 -5.69 15.25 -10.98
N PHE A 325 -5.58 16.27 -11.82
CA PHE A 325 -4.48 16.40 -12.79
C PHE A 325 -3.11 16.58 -12.10
N LEU A 326 -3.01 17.38 -11.05
CA LEU A 326 -1.76 17.52 -10.28
C LEU A 326 -1.38 16.22 -9.57
N GLN A 327 -2.35 15.50 -9.02
CA GLN A 327 -2.15 14.21 -8.38
C GLN A 327 -1.67 13.16 -9.39
N THR A 328 -2.21 13.19 -10.61
CA THR A 328 -1.79 12.30 -11.71
C THR A 328 -0.41 12.66 -12.24
N ILE A 329 -0.09 13.95 -12.38
CA ILE A 329 1.26 14.43 -12.71
C ILE A 329 2.25 13.95 -11.64
N LYS A 330 1.91 14.08 -10.37
CA LYS A 330 2.75 13.61 -9.26
C LYS A 330 2.97 12.09 -9.31
N THR A 331 1.94 11.33 -9.67
CA THR A 331 2.05 9.88 -9.92
C THR A 331 3.12 9.61 -10.99
N ALA A 332 3.04 10.28 -12.14
CA ALA A 332 4.01 10.10 -13.22
C ALA A 332 5.43 10.47 -12.81
N LEU A 333 5.63 11.57 -12.07
CA LEU A 333 6.94 11.98 -11.58
C LEU A 333 7.53 10.98 -10.57
N SER A 334 6.71 10.39 -9.69
CA SER A 334 7.16 9.36 -8.75
C SER A 334 7.51 8.04 -9.44
N ILE A 335 6.79 7.67 -10.50
CA ILE A 335 7.12 6.54 -11.37
C ILE A 335 8.46 6.78 -12.08
N GLN A 336 8.68 7.94 -12.69
CA GLN A 336 9.95 8.27 -13.33
C GLN A 336 11.13 8.23 -12.34
N LEU A 337 10.89 8.64 -11.08
CA LEU A 337 11.90 8.51 -10.02
C LEU A 337 12.23 7.04 -9.74
N LYS A 338 11.23 6.16 -9.63
CA LYS A 338 11.43 4.71 -9.49
C LYS A 338 12.23 4.14 -10.64
N GLU A 339 11.88 4.48 -11.90
CA GLU A 339 12.60 4.03 -13.09
C GLU A 339 14.06 4.51 -13.07
N LYS A 340 14.30 5.75 -12.64
CA LYS A 340 15.66 6.30 -12.46
C LYS A 340 16.45 5.57 -11.37
N MET A 341 15.79 5.10 -10.31
CA MET A 341 16.43 4.27 -9.29
C MET A 341 16.80 2.88 -9.83
N GLY A 342 16.12 2.40 -10.86
CA GLY A 342 16.32 1.08 -11.46
C GLY A 342 15.70 -0.03 -10.63
N VAL A 343 14.73 -0.76 -11.18
CA VAL A 343 14.00 -1.80 -10.44
C VAL A 343 14.93 -2.94 -10.02
N GLU A 344 15.89 -3.31 -10.87
CA GLU A 344 16.89 -4.32 -10.56
C GLU A 344 17.75 -3.91 -9.35
N ASN A 345 18.22 -2.66 -9.32
CA ASN A 345 18.98 -2.12 -8.19
C ASN A 345 18.12 -2.10 -6.91
N ILE A 346 16.83 -1.75 -7.03
CA ILE A 346 15.89 -1.76 -5.91
C ILE A 346 15.78 -3.16 -5.32
N ILE A 347 15.52 -4.18 -6.15
CA ILE A 347 15.34 -5.56 -5.71
C ILE A 347 16.62 -6.11 -5.10
N GLU A 348 17.77 -5.87 -5.72
CA GLU A 348 19.05 -6.34 -5.22
C GLU A 348 19.43 -5.68 -3.88
N ARG A 349 19.14 -4.36 -3.75
CA ARG A 349 19.34 -3.66 -2.48
C ARG A 349 18.41 -4.18 -1.38
N GLU A 350 17.16 -4.52 -1.70
CA GLU A 350 16.25 -5.17 -0.76
C GLU A 350 16.77 -6.54 -0.31
N HIS A 351 17.38 -7.33 -1.20
CA HIS A 351 18.01 -8.60 -0.82
C HIS A 351 19.17 -8.39 0.17
N GLU A 352 20.04 -7.38 -0.03
CA GLU A 352 21.08 -7.03 0.93
C GLU A 352 20.50 -6.69 2.31
N ILE A 353 19.48 -5.83 2.33
CA ILE A 353 18.79 -5.39 3.56
C ILE A 353 18.13 -6.58 4.26
N ASN A 354 17.39 -7.41 3.52
CA ASN A 354 16.70 -8.59 4.05
C ASN A 354 17.69 -9.53 4.75
N LYS A 355 18.86 -9.76 4.15
CA LYS A 355 19.90 -10.59 4.75
C LYS A 355 20.34 -10.06 6.11
N ILE A 356 20.57 -8.74 6.23
CA ILE A 356 20.95 -8.10 7.50
C ILE A 356 19.84 -8.26 8.54
N VAL A 357 18.59 -7.96 8.16
CA VAL A 357 17.44 -8.01 9.06
C VAL A 357 17.21 -9.43 9.58
N PHE A 358 17.16 -10.43 8.70
CA PHE A 358 16.99 -11.82 9.11
C PHE A 358 18.14 -12.29 10.00
N GLU A 359 19.39 -11.99 9.65
CA GLU A 359 20.57 -12.36 10.47
C GLU A 359 20.48 -11.80 11.89
N LYS A 360 19.94 -10.59 12.06
CA LYS A 360 19.87 -9.95 13.38
C LYS A 360 18.61 -10.33 14.15
N LEU A 361 17.42 -10.25 13.53
CA LEU A 361 16.17 -10.45 14.26
C LEU A 361 15.91 -11.91 14.65
N THR A 362 16.37 -12.89 13.88
CA THR A 362 16.23 -14.32 14.23
C THR A 362 17.02 -14.73 15.46
N LYS A 363 18.01 -13.92 15.88
CA LYS A 363 18.82 -14.16 17.07
C LYS A 363 18.22 -13.58 18.36
N ILE A 364 17.13 -12.79 18.25
CA ILE A 364 16.50 -12.15 19.40
C ILE A 364 15.57 -13.17 20.08
N PRO A 365 15.81 -13.48 21.37
CA PRO A 365 14.93 -14.39 22.11
C PRO A 365 13.49 -13.85 22.16
N ASN A 366 12.50 -14.76 22.11
CA ASN A 366 11.07 -14.44 22.19
C ASN A 366 10.51 -13.56 21.05
N LEU A 367 11.32 -13.16 20.07
CA LEU A 367 10.85 -12.48 18.87
C LEU A 367 10.53 -13.52 17.80
N ASN A 368 9.34 -13.39 17.20
CA ASN A 368 8.86 -14.28 16.14
C ASN A 368 8.56 -13.46 14.89
N ILE A 369 9.33 -13.68 13.81
CA ILE A 369 9.07 -13.09 12.49
C ILE A 369 7.95 -13.90 11.83
N LEU A 370 6.91 -13.24 11.34
CA LEU A 370 5.82 -13.90 10.61
C LEU A 370 6.32 -14.46 9.27
N ALA A 371 5.98 -15.72 9.00
CA ALA A 371 6.41 -16.46 7.81
C ALA A 371 7.95 -16.43 7.59
N ALA A 372 8.74 -16.60 8.65
CA ALA A 372 10.20 -16.50 8.63
C ALA A 372 10.89 -17.48 7.68
N GLN A 373 10.23 -18.59 7.32
CA GLN A 373 10.74 -19.58 6.36
C GLN A 373 10.88 -19.03 4.92
N HIS A 374 10.18 -17.94 4.60
CA HIS A 374 10.28 -17.27 3.30
C HIS A 374 11.16 -16.02 3.43
N THR A 375 12.42 -16.15 3.09
CA THR A 375 13.40 -15.03 3.15
C THR A 375 13.45 -14.23 1.86
N ASP A 376 13.05 -14.80 0.71
CA ASP A 376 12.86 -14.08 -0.55
C ASP A 376 11.52 -13.32 -0.51
N ARG A 377 11.59 -12.06 -0.10
CA ARG A 377 10.46 -11.14 0.07
C ARG A 377 10.90 -9.70 -0.18
N LEU A 378 9.95 -8.81 -0.39
CA LEU A 378 10.21 -7.38 -0.30
C LEU A 378 10.56 -6.97 1.14
N GLY A 379 11.21 -5.83 1.34
CA GLY A 379 11.69 -5.31 2.62
C GLY A 379 10.59 -5.04 3.66
N ILE A 380 9.68 -5.99 3.87
CA ILE A 380 8.55 -5.93 4.79
C ILE A 380 8.66 -7.05 5.81
N PHE A 381 8.75 -6.69 7.08
CA PHE A 381 8.94 -7.61 8.19
C PHE A 381 7.86 -7.35 9.24
N SER A 382 6.99 -8.34 9.44
CA SER A 382 6.08 -8.34 10.58
C SER A 382 6.57 -9.33 11.63
N PHE A 383 6.57 -8.90 12.87
CA PHE A 383 7.02 -9.71 13.98
C PHE A 383 6.23 -9.40 15.24
N TYR A 384 6.29 -10.30 16.20
CA TYR A 384 5.75 -10.07 17.55
C TYR A 384 6.74 -10.59 18.60
N ILE A 385 6.65 -10.00 19.79
CA ILE A 385 7.34 -10.50 20.98
C ILE A 385 6.29 -11.22 21.82
N LYS A 386 6.58 -12.45 22.21
CA LYS A 386 5.61 -13.31 22.92
C LYS A 386 5.15 -12.63 24.21
N ASN A 387 3.84 -12.59 24.43
CA ASN A 387 3.16 -12.01 25.59
C ASN A 387 3.34 -10.49 25.77
N VAL A 388 3.73 -9.77 24.72
CA VAL A 388 3.85 -8.31 24.75
C VAL A 388 2.89 -7.68 23.75
N HIS A 389 2.14 -6.67 24.20
CA HIS A 389 1.22 -5.95 23.34
C HIS A 389 1.99 -5.14 22.28
N PHE A 390 1.63 -5.32 21.00
CA PHE A 390 2.35 -4.72 19.86
C PHE A 390 2.46 -3.19 19.94
N ASN A 391 1.43 -2.48 20.43
CA ASN A 391 1.48 -1.02 20.55
C ASN A 391 2.45 -0.52 21.62
N LEU A 392 2.73 -1.32 22.66
CA LEU A 392 3.79 -1.00 23.60
C LEU A 392 5.15 -1.00 22.90
N ILE A 393 5.42 -2.03 22.10
CA ILE A 393 6.70 -2.14 21.36
C ILE A 393 6.86 -0.97 20.38
N VAL A 394 5.80 -0.63 19.62
CA VAL A 394 5.79 0.53 18.72
C VAL A 394 6.11 1.81 19.46
N LYS A 395 5.46 2.02 20.61
CA LYS A 395 5.67 3.22 21.44
C LYS A 395 7.09 3.30 22.00
N LEU A 396 7.63 2.18 22.49
CA LEU A 396 9.01 2.09 22.97
C LEU A 396 10.03 2.37 21.87
N LEU A 397 9.82 1.80 20.66
CA LEU A 397 10.67 2.04 19.49
C LEU A 397 10.66 3.53 19.08
N ASN A 398 9.47 4.14 19.06
CA ASN A 398 9.32 5.57 18.77
C ASN A 398 10.01 6.45 19.82
N ASP A 399 9.65 6.28 21.09
CA ASP A 399 10.02 7.24 22.13
C ASP A 399 11.50 7.12 22.55
N ARG A 400 12.03 5.90 22.59
CA ARG A 400 13.42 5.67 23.02
C ARG A 400 14.44 5.73 21.87
N PHE A 401 14.01 5.38 20.64
CA PHE A 401 14.94 5.20 19.52
C PHE A 401 14.58 6.02 18.27
N GLY A 402 13.43 6.67 18.21
CA GLY A 402 12.98 7.40 17.01
C GLY A 402 12.55 6.51 15.85
N VAL A 403 12.49 5.18 16.05
CA VAL A 403 12.16 4.21 15.01
C VAL A 403 10.64 4.16 14.78
N GLN A 404 10.20 4.51 13.58
CA GLN A 404 8.79 4.62 13.20
C GLN A 404 8.31 3.31 12.59
N THR A 405 7.54 2.54 13.34
CA THR A 405 6.92 1.27 12.91
C THR A 405 5.40 1.35 13.05
N ARG A 406 4.69 0.33 12.58
CA ARG A 406 3.24 0.23 12.73
C ARG A 406 2.83 -1.00 13.53
N GLY A 407 1.94 -0.83 14.50
CA GLY A 407 1.33 -1.91 15.26
C GLY A 407 -0.06 -2.29 14.74
N GLY A 408 -0.47 -3.54 14.96
CA GLY A 408 -1.81 -4.06 14.66
C GLY A 408 -1.84 -5.10 13.54
N CYS A 409 -3.03 -5.38 13.00
CA CYS A 409 -3.22 -6.37 11.93
C CYS A 409 -2.87 -5.86 10.52
N SER A 410 -2.39 -4.65 10.38
CA SER A 410 -1.96 -4.04 9.10
C SER A 410 -3.03 -4.10 8.00
N CYS A 411 -4.33 -4.01 8.35
CA CYS A 411 -5.47 -4.17 7.44
C CYS A 411 -5.47 -5.49 6.67
N ALA A 412 -5.03 -6.60 7.29
CA ALA A 412 -5.00 -7.95 6.73
C ALA A 412 -5.47 -8.98 7.77
N GLY A 413 -6.68 -8.78 8.30
CA GLY A 413 -7.23 -9.61 9.38
C GLY A 413 -7.33 -11.08 9.01
N THR A 414 -7.77 -11.40 7.80
CA THR A 414 -7.83 -12.78 7.30
C THR A 414 -6.46 -13.42 7.28
N TYR A 415 -5.46 -12.74 6.72
CA TYR A 415 -4.10 -13.25 6.72
C TYR A 415 -3.53 -13.40 8.14
N GLY A 416 -3.90 -12.51 9.04
CA GLY A 416 -3.55 -12.61 10.46
C GLY A 416 -4.05 -13.90 11.11
N HIS A 417 -5.28 -14.35 10.80
CA HIS A 417 -5.80 -15.61 11.29
C HIS A 417 -4.96 -16.80 10.82
N PHE A 418 -4.55 -16.81 9.55
CA PHE A 418 -3.64 -17.83 9.02
C PHE A 418 -2.27 -17.80 9.69
N LEU A 419 -1.64 -16.61 9.79
CA LEU A 419 -0.29 -16.45 10.32
C LEU A 419 -0.18 -16.75 11.83
N LEU A 420 -1.25 -16.50 12.59
CA LEU A 420 -1.29 -16.69 14.05
C LEU A 420 -2.06 -17.97 14.43
N HIS A 421 -2.47 -18.79 13.44
CA HIS A 421 -3.21 -20.04 13.64
C HIS A 421 -4.48 -19.86 14.50
N VAL A 422 -5.23 -18.76 14.24
CA VAL A 422 -6.48 -18.45 14.95
C VAL A 422 -7.62 -19.26 14.33
N ASP A 423 -8.18 -20.20 15.08
CA ASP A 423 -9.35 -20.96 14.66
C ASP A 423 -10.66 -20.16 14.77
N GLN A 424 -11.74 -20.71 14.23
CA GLN A 424 -13.04 -20.05 14.18
C GLN A 424 -13.62 -19.75 15.58
N GLN A 425 -13.42 -20.65 16.55
CA GLN A 425 -13.94 -20.47 17.91
C GLN A 425 -13.20 -19.34 18.62
N THR A 426 -11.87 -19.32 18.52
CA THR A 426 -11.00 -18.26 19.03
C THR A 426 -11.34 -16.93 18.37
N SER A 427 -11.55 -16.91 17.05
CA SER A 427 -11.94 -15.71 16.30
C SER A 427 -13.25 -15.10 16.82
N LYS A 428 -14.29 -15.91 17.04
CA LYS A 428 -15.55 -15.44 17.62
C LYS A 428 -15.39 -14.88 19.04
N GLY A 429 -14.51 -15.49 19.84
CA GLY A 429 -14.17 -14.98 21.17
C GLY A 429 -13.51 -13.60 21.12
N ILE A 430 -12.57 -13.40 20.19
CA ILE A 430 -11.91 -12.12 19.94
C ILE A 430 -12.91 -11.07 19.47
N GLU A 431 -13.76 -11.41 18.50
CA GLU A 431 -14.81 -10.52 17.99
C GLU A 431 -15.71 -10.01 19.12
N LYS A 432 -16.21 -10.91 19.96
CA LYS A 432 -17.03 -10.54 21.11
C LYS A 432 -16.34 -9.55 22.03
N LYS A 433 -15.08 -9.77 22.39
CA LYS A 433 -14.29 -8.89 23.24
C LYS A 433 -14.07 -7.51 22.61
N ILE A 434 -13.81 -7.47 21.30
CA ILE A 434 -13.67 -6.21 20.56
C ILE A 434 -14.98 -5.41 20.58
N LEU A 435 -16.12 -6.06 20.37
CA LEU A 435 -17.44 -5.43 20.42
C LEU A 435 -17.80 -4.92 21.84
N GLU A 436 -17.28 -5.56 22.88
CA GLU A 436 -17.37 -5.12 24.28
C GLU A 436 -16.37 -4.01 24.64
N GLY A 437 -15.56 -3.53 23.67
CA GLY A 437 -14.56 -2.47 23.86
C GLY A 437 -13.22 -2.95 24.46
N CYS A 438 -13.02 -4.26 24.60
CA CYS A 438 -11.76 -4.82 25.09
C CYS A 438 -10.78 -5.03 23.94
N MET A 439 -9.88 -4.08 23.73
CA MET A 439 -8.91 -4.08 22.63
C MET A 439 -7.57 -4.74 22.99
N VAL A 440 -7.33 -5.05 24.26
CA VAL A 440 -6.04 -5.61 24.75
C VAL A 440 -5.69 -6.95 24.09
N GLU A 441 -6.70 -7.80 23.87
CA GLU A 441 -6.50 -9.13 23.31
C GLU A 441 -6.60 -9.17 21.79
N ARG A 442 -6.73 -8.01 21.14
CA ARG A 442 -6.78 -7.94 19.68
C ARG A 442 -5.47 -8.46 19.09
N PRO A 443 -5.50 -9.50 18.23
CA PRO A 443 -4.31 -10.00 17.60
C PRO A 443 -3.64 -8.93 16.72
N GLY A 444 -2.31 -8.90 16.77
CA GLY A 444 -1.54 -7.97 15.98
C GLY A 444 -0.05 -8.24 16.07
N TRP A 445 0.69 -7.51 15.30
CA TRP A 445 2.14 -7.58 15.21
C TRP A 445 2.72 -6.18 15.03
N ILE A 446 4.03 -6.07 15.08
CA ILE A 446 4.76 -4.89 14.67
C ILE A 446 5.17 -5.09 13.22
N ARG A 447 4.86 -4.15 12.33
CA ARG A 447 5.34 -4.15 10.97
C ARG A 447 6.42 -3.10 10.80
N MET A 448 7.58 -3.54 10.36
CA MET A 448 8.68 -2.74 9.84
C MET A 448 8.73 -2.90 8.34
N SER A 449 8.74 -1.82 7.59
CA SER A 449 8.94 -1.83 6.14
C SER A 449 9.99 -0.81 5.74
N ILE A 450 10.96 -1.25 4.95
CA ILE A 450 12.19 -0.54 4.66
C ILE A 450 12.21 -0.16 3.18
N HIS A 451 12.87 0.95 2.85
CA HIS A 451 13.09 1.39 1.48
C HIS A 451 14.57 1.24 1.09
N PRO A 452 14.91 0.97 -0.18
CA PRO A 452 16.30 0.79 -0.63
C PRO A 452 17.28 1.93 -0.30
N THR A 453 16.76 3.11 -0.03
CA THR A 453 17.56 4.29 0.34
C THR A 453 18.07 4.30 1.79
N ILE A 454 17.65 3.34 2.63
CA ILE A 454 18.16 3.22 4.00
C ILE A 454 19.63 2.79 4.01
N THR A 455 20.39 3.29 4.96
CA THR A 455 21.77 2.86 5.14
C THR A 455 21.87 1.55 5.93
N ASN A 456 22.95 0.78 5.72
CA ASN A 456 23.21 -0.42 6.50
C ASN A 456 23.30 -0.12 8.00
N ASN A 457 23.91 1.02 8.36
CA ASN A 457 24.01 1.47 9.74
C ASN A 457 22.65 1.76 10.37
N GLU A 458 21.71 2.34 9.63
CA GLU A 458 20.34 2.52 10.13
C GLU A 458 19.61 1.19 10.26
N VAL A 459 19.75 0.26 9.31
CA VAL A 459 19.17 -1.09 9.43
C VAL A 459 19.70 -1.79 10.70
N LEU A 460 21.00 -1.72 10.94
CA LEU A 460 21.62 -2.29 12.14
C LEU A 460 21.13 -1.60 13.41
N TYR A 461 21.00 -0.26 13.39
CA TYR A 461 20.44 0.52 14.49
C TYR A 461 19.01 0.09 14.82
N VAL A 462 18.16 -0.07 13.79
CA VAL A 462 16.78 -0.51 13.97
C VAL A 462 16.72 -1.91 14.57
N CYS A 463 17.55 -2.84 14.06
CA CYS A 463 17.61 -4.21 14.59
C CYS A 463 18.07 -4.22 16.06
N GLU A 464 19.09 -3.42 16.42
CA GLU A 464 19.56 -3.31 17.80
C GLU A 464 18.51 -2.66 18.71
N SER A 465 17.79 -1.63 18.22
CA SER A 465 16.68 -1.01 18.95
C SER A 465 15.57 -2.02 19.26
N ILE A 466 15.20 -2.86 18.29
CA ILE A 466 14.22 -3.94 18.47
C ILE A 466 14.72 -4.95 19.53
N LYS A 467 15.99 -5.31 19.48
CA LYS A 467 16.60 -6.21 20.47
C LYS A 467 16.55 -5.62 21.88
N GLN A 468 16.96 -4.36 22.05
CA GLN A 468 16.93 -3.69 23.36
C GLN A 468 15.50 -3.58 23.90
N VAL A 469 14.51 -3.30 23.06
CA VAL A 469 13.12 -3.32 23.46
C VAL A 469 12.70 -4.73 23.91
N ALA A 470 13.09 -5.76 23.17
CA ALA A 470 12.77 -7.15 23.51
C ALA A 470 13.41 -7.62 24.83
N GLU A 471 14.57 -7.07 25.18
CA GLU A 471 15.30 -7.39 26.41
C GLU A 471 14.80 -6.58 27.62
N ASN A 472 14.25 -5.36 27.43
CA ASN A 472 13.97 -4.42 28.50
C ASN A 472 12.50 -3.99 28.62
N TYR A 473 11.59 -4.51 27.80
CA TYR A 473 10.20 -4.04 27.74
C TYR A 473 9.46 -4.11 29.08
N GLU A 474 9.76 -5.08 29.94
CA GLU A 474 9.09 -5.22 31.25
C GLU A 474 9.42 -4.04 32.17
N GLU A 475 10.67 -3.60 32.20
CA GLU A 475 11.08 -2.42 32.97
C GLU A 475 10.56 -1.14 32.34
N TRP A 476 10.70 -1.01 31.02
CA TRP A 476 10.33 0.20 30.30
C TRP A 476 8.80 0.40 30.19
N ALA A 477 8.01 -0.67 30.28
CA ALA A 477 6.55 -0.59 30.32
C ALA A 477 6.02 0.20 31.54
N LYS A 478 6.78 0.27 32.62
CA LYS A 478 6.39 1.01 33.84
C LYS A 478 6.25 2.52 33.61
N ASP A 479 6.89 3.04 32.57
CA ASP A 479 6.78 4.45 32.20
C ASP A 479 5.46 4.77 31.46
N TYR A 480 4.63 3.77 31.17
CA TYR A 480 3.43 3.91 30.33
C TYR A 480 2.18 3.36 30.98
N THR A 481 1.06 4.01 30.68
CA THR A 481 -0.29 3.53 31.00
C THR A 481 -1.03 3.16 29.71
N TYR A 482 -1.69 2.00 29.71
CA TYR A 482 -2.51 1.56 28.58
C TYR A 482 -3.88 2.21 28.58
N ASN A 483 -4.27 2.81 27.45
CA ASN A 483 -5.60 3.34 27.19
C ASN A 483 -6.41 2.33 26.36
N SER A 484 -7.37 1.65 26.99
CA SER A 484 -8.18 0.60 26.34
C SER A 484 -9.12 1.14 25.26
N ILE A 485 -9.59 2.38 25.38
CA ILE A 485 -10.52 3.00 24.41
C ILE A 485 -9.79 3.28 23.08
N LYS A 486 -8.59 3.85 23.19
CA LYS A 486 -7.78 4.21 22.01
C LYS A 486 -6.85 3.09 21.55
N ASN A 487 -6.73 2.00 22.34
CA ASN A 487 -5.78 0.91 22.14
C ASN A 487 -4.34 1.42 22.00
N GLU A 488 -3.91 2.32 22.88
CA GLU A 488 -2.59 2.95 22.83
C GLU A 488 -1.93 3.02 24.22
N TYR A 489 -0.60 3.14 24.23
CA TYR A 489 0.19 3.37 25.44
C TYR A 489 0.57 4.84 25.52
N ILE A 490 0.32 5.47 26.67
CA ILE A 490 0.59 6.87 26.93
C ILE A 490 1.67 6.94 28.01
N HIS A 491 2.72 7.74 27.78
CA HIS A 491 3.78 7.97 28.77
C HIS A 491 3.21 8.71 29.97
N ASN A 492 3.58 8.28 31.19
CA ASN A 492 2.94 8.73 32.44
C ASN A 492 3.16 10.22 32.75
N THR A 493 4.25 10.80 32.26
CA THR A 493 4.65 12.18 32.64
C THR A 493 4.81 13.13 31.46
N ALA A 494 4.80 12.63 30.22
CA ALA A 494 4.98 13.47 29.03
C ALA A 494 3.63 13.88 28.44
N ASN A 495 3.48 15.17 28.12
CA ASN A 495 2.36 15.63 27.31
C ASN A 495 2.52 15.15 25.85
N PRO A 496 1.42 14.87 25.14
CA PRO A 496 1.46 14.54 23.71
C PRO A 496 2.02 15.71 22.91
N ILE A 497 3.27 15.60 22.48
CA ILE A 497 3.98 16.63 21.69
C ILE A 497 3.27 16.84 20.34
N GLU A 498 2.63 15.81 19.83
CA GLU A 498 1.91 15.81 18.55
C GLU A 498 0.81 16.89 18.52
N ILE A 499 0.16 17.16 19.64
CA ILE A 499 -0.92 18.16 19.73
C ILE A 499 -0.34 19.58 19.51
N GLU A 500 0.75 19.91 20.18
CA GLU A 500 1.40 21.22 20.06
C GLU A 500 1.98 21.40 18.65
N LEU A 501 2.60 20.36 18.10
CA LEU A 501 3.16 20.36 16.76
C LEU A 501 2.08 20.59 15.69
N VAL A 502 0.96 19.87 15.77
CA VAL A 502 -0.16 20.01 14.83
C VAL A 502 -0.79 21.41 14.95
N ASN A 503 -1.00 21.92 16.16
CA ASN A 503 -1.53 23.27 16.34
C ASN A 503 -0.65 24.32 15.64
N LYS A 504 0.67 24.25 15.81
CA LYS A 504 1.63 25.15 15.14
C LYS A 504 1.55 25.06 13.61
N TRP A 505 1.25 23.90 13.02
CA TRP A 505 1.14 23.76 11.58
C TRP A 505 -0.09 24.48 10.99
N PHE A 506 -1.13 24.68 11.80
CA PHE A 506 -2.36 25.37 11.39
C PHE A 506 -2.45 26.82 11.92
N GLU A 507 -1.48 27.27 12.72
CA GLU A 507 -1.38 28.67 13.10
C GLU A 507 -1.04 29.49 11.83
N SER A 508 -1.90 30.47 11.49
CA SER A 508 -1.59 31.44 10.46
C SER A 508 -0.42 32.28 10.94
N ASN A 509 0.72 32.18 10.26
CA ASN A 509 1.78 33.18 10.41
C ASN A 509 1.18 34.52 10.00
N ASN A 510 0.84 35.38 10.97
CA ASN A 510 0.59 36.79 10.73
C ASN A 510 1.93 37.40 10.28
N GLN A 511 2.22 37.32 8.96
CA GLN A 511 3.26 38.12 8.29
C GLN A 511 2.62 39.30 7.62
#